data_40102a61e61913eeda8ba8d999363741
#
_entry.id   40102a61e61913eeda8ba8d999363741
#
_cell.length_a   1.000
_cell.length_b   1.000
_cell.length_c   1.000
_cell.angle_alpha   90.00
_cell.angle_beta   90.00
_cell.angle_gamma   90.00
#
_symmetry.space_group_name_H-M   'P 1'
#
loop_
_entity.id
_entity.type
_entity.pdbx_description
1 polymer ?
#
loop_
_entity_poly.entity_id
_entity_poly.type
_entity_poly.pdbx_seq_one_letter_code
_entity_poly.pdbx_strand_id
1 'polypeptide(L)'
;MTSPEDRQSTEALASLLEIKGLDISDFIDVINALGKIKERDAAKNTIEEQSKPETKHYLDKEFVFDTRRDVFIYRSGATKSGRYYIRIYDDKSKKDFVQSLRTTNRIEALSKAEQIYAEKKNALRRGTKITSINTKELIRIYTTERLKTLTSIPHQGITKESFNTLTKQLKYWQEYIEHRKLANTRIEDIPPDTGKGFGIWMKELHKQRYGGKERSNETINHTIAAVKKMYRDVAIDEKYITMAEFPVFRYLKVNRDQVHKRDIIEPEEFMMLRRWMTNTWCREKGISDLERTKRYVYCQYLVINYYTGCRNKEMLGIRWGDISTIKHEDAESQRINRSIFIPAENSKTGRSRHCVAPVAYQFERIKEHYKKLGINNFQRDDYVFINLSKTKRGTNTPYDQPAMEKRLKAVIQGSGLKMILDETGRHITQYSARHYAATDALMRGVAIYDVAVNLGTSVYYIEKTYSKITALKKSTEITKGQGIHKVIEDEALLRGKDYELMPDGNIKVEALEFSEDPSFIKIHYDEYYTKLSEKMKRIDDYAWLEVMEGDERVPRTEVEETRQRIIQKWGIDPSEMKKELDSYQEEHDQRIKDFQSAQTRA
;
A
#
# COMPACT_ATOMS: atom_id res chain seq x y z
N MET A 1 12.75 -19.28 -42.56
CA MET A 1 13.35 -20.34 -41.72
C MET A 1 14.24 -19.64 -40.72
N THR A 2 13.81 -19.59 -39.46
CA THR A 2 14.60 -19.01 -38.37
C THR A 2 15.76 -19.91 -38.00
N SER A 3 16.93 -19.34 -37.75
CA SER A 3 18.15 -20.10 -37.41
C SER A 3 17.98 -20.89 -36.10
N PRO A 4 18.72 -21.99 -35.88
CA PRO A 4 18.65 -22.73 -34.62
C PRO A 4 18.93 -21.88 -33.36
N GLU A 5 19.76 -20.85 -33.50
CA GLU A 5 20.09 -19.90 -32.39
C GLU A 5 18.93 -18.97 -32.06
N ASP A 6 18.10 -18.58 -33.05
CA ASP A 6 16.92 -17.77 -32.81
C ASP A 6 15.81 -18.56 -32.07
N ARG A 7 15.71 -19.87 -32.33
CA ARG A 7 14.77 -20.76 -31.62
C ARG A 7 15.18 -20.96 -30.13
N GLN A 8 16.46 -21.22 -29.88
CA GLN A 8 16.98 -21.37 -28.51
C GLN A 8 16.82 -20.07 -27.70
N SER A 9 17.04 -18.93 -28.33
CA SER A 9 16.84 -17.62 -27.66
C SER A 9 15.38 -17.34 -27.37
N THR A 10 14.46 -17.78 -28.23
CA THR A 10 13.00 -17.58 -28.06
C THR A 10 12.44 -18.54 -27.00
N GLU A 11 12.91 -19.78 -26.95
CA GLU A 11 12.51 -20.76 -25.93
C GLU A 11 13.10 -20.41 -24.55
N ALA A 12 14.32 -19.91 -24.49
CA ALA A 12 14.91 -19.39 -23.26
C ALA A 12 14.19 -18.14 -22.74
N LEU A 13 13.72 -17.28 -23.64
CA LEU A 13 12.90 -16.12 -23.28
C LEU A 13 11.49 -16.54 -22.81
N ALA A 14 10.87 -17.52 -23.46
CA ALA A 14 9.57 -18.05 -23.08
C ALA A 14 9.60 -18.70 -21.69
N SER A 15 10.63 -19.50 -21.42
CA SER A 15 10.84 -20.11 -20.10
C SER A 15 11.14 -19.08 -19.00
N LEU A 16 11.86 -18.02 -19.32
CA LEU A 16 12.11 -16.88 -18.40
C LEU A 16 10.82 -16.09 -18.11
N LEU A 17 9.91 -15.99 -19.06
CA LEU A 17 8.61 -15.32 -18.92
C LEU A 17 7.63 -16.16 -18.11
N GLU A 18 7.59 -17.48 -18.32
CA GLU A 18 6.81 -18.41 -17.51
C GLU A 18 7.27 -18.46 -16.04
N ILE A 19 8.57 -18.50 -15.80
CA ILE A 19 9.18 -18.47 -14.46
C ILE A 19 8.82 -17.15 -13.73
N LYS A 20 8.57 -16.04 -14.45
CA LYS A 20 8.26 -14.72 -13.88
C LYS A 20 6.77 -14.37 -13.86
N GLY A 21 5.88 -15.24 -14.30
CA GLY A 21 4.42 -15.02 -14.28
C GLY A 21 3.97 -13.79 -15.08
N LEU A 22 4.63 -13.52 -16.21
CA LEU A 22 4.32 -12.42 -17.12
C LEU A 22 3.28 -12.89 -18.14
N ASP A 23 2.25 -12.07 -18.40
CA ASP A 23 1.26 -12.35 -19.43
C ASP A 23 1.92 -12.19 -20.82
N ILE A 24 1.93 -13.29 -21.56
CA ILE A 24 2.61 -13.40 -22.87
C ILE A 24 1.99 -12.44 -23.89
N SER A 25 0.69 -12.11 -23.78
CA SER A 25 -0.01 -11.26 -24.74
C SER A 25 0.50 -9.82 -24.76
N ASP A 26 0.74 -9.24 -23.58
CA ASP A 26 1.27 -7.88 -23.44
C ASP A 26 2.72 -7.76 -23.95
N PHE A 27 3.46 -8.88 -23.90
CA PHE A 27 4.85 -8.93 -24.33
C PHE A 27 4.98 -9.21 -25.84
N ILE A 28 4.07 -9.99 -26.40
CA ILE A 28 3.97 -10.22 -27.86
C ILE A 28 3.71 -8.89 -28.58
N ASP A 29 2.88 -8.01 -28.02
CA ASP A 29 2.63 -6.68 -28.60
C ASP A 29 3.87 -5.78 -28.58
N VAL A 30 4.70 -5.88 -27.54
CA VAL A 30 5.97 -5.16 -27.45
C VAL A 30 7.03 -5.78 -28.40
N ILE A 31 7.09 -7.12 -28.49
CA ILE A 31 7.99 -7.83 -29.42
C ILE A 31 7.56 -7.59 -30.85
N ASN A 32 6.27 -7.61 -31.15
CA ASN A 32 5.75 -7.30 -32.50
C ASN A 32 6.00 -5.83 -32.89
N ALA A 33 5.92 -4.91 -31.94
CA ALA A 33 6.31 -3.52 -32.15
C ALA A 33 7.83 -3.38 -32.35
N LEU A 34 8.66 -4.12 -31.64
CA LEU A 34 10.12 -4.18 -31.81
C LEU A 34 10.51 -4.94 -33.11
N GLY A 35 9.77 -6.00 -33.44
CA GLY A 35 9.94 -6.74 -34.70
C GLY A 35 9.64 -5.86 -35.93
N LYS A 36 8.53 -5.10 -35.90
CA LYS A 36 8.20 -4.12 -36.94
C LYS A 36 9.22 -2.98 -37.05
N ILE A 37 9.91 -2.65 -35.96
CA ILE A 37 11.02 -1.68 -35.99
C ILE A 37 12.26 -2.32 -36.63
N LYS A 38 12.61 -3.56 -36.27
CA LYS A 38 13.71 -4.32 -36.91
C LYS A 38 13.44 -4.61 -38.38
N GLU A 39 12.21 -4.98 -38.75
CA GLU A 39 11.81 -5.16 -40.16
C GLU A 39 11.83 -3.85 -40.95
N ARG A 40 11.46 -2.73 -40.36
CA ARG A 40 11.63 -1.40 -40.97
C ARG A 40 13.09 -1.01 -41.14
N ASP A 41 13.92 -1.33 -40.16
CA ASP A 41 15.36 -1.05 -40.23
C ASP A 41 16.08 -2.04 -41.18
N ALA A 42 15.68 -3.32 -41.20
CA ALA A 42 16.15 -4.31 -42.17
C ALA A 42 15.64 -4.01 -43.57
N ALA A 43 14.37 -3.61 -43.74
CA ALA A 43 13.83 -3.17 -45.04
C ALA A 43 14.49 -1.88 -45.52
N LYS A 44 14.92 -0.98 -44.65
CA LYS A 44 15.75 0.16 -45.04
C LYS A 44 17.13 -0.26 -45.53
N ASN A 45 17.77 -1.21 -44.82
CA ASN A 45 19.10 -1.70 -45.24
C ASN A 45 19.04 -2.54 -46.53
N THR A 46 17.96 -3.29 -46.77
CA THR A 46 17.81 -4.11 -48.01
C THR A 46 17.41 -3.27 -49.24
N ILE A 47 16.78 -2.11 -49.05
CA ILE A 47 16.44 -1.17 -50.12
C ILE A 47 17.66 -0.30 -50.50
N GLU A 48 18.68 -0.19 -49.64
CA GLU A 48 19.90 0.56 -49.92
C GLU A 48 20.89 -0.19 -50.86
N GLU A 49 20.76 -1.51 -51.06
CA GLU A 49 21.64 -2.29 -51.94
C GLU A 49 21.16 -2.44 -53.39
N GLN A 50 19.96 -1.94 -53.76
CA GLN A 50 19.51 -1.94 -55.16
C GLN A 50 19.39 -0.51 -55.68
N SER A 51 20.44 -0.07 -56.42
CA SER A 51 20.49 1.00 -57.41
C SER A 51 19.48 2.15 -57.26
N LYS A 52 19.75 3.07 -56.32
CA LYS A 52 19.22 4.44 -56.41
C LYS A 52 20.25 5.31 -57.13
N PRO A 53 19.81 6.21 -58.07
CA PRO A 53 20.70 7.25 -58.56
C PRO A 53 21.24 8.03 -57.36
N GLU A 54 22.51 8.38 -57.37
CA GLU A 54 23.16 9.19 -56.34
C GLU A 54 22.39 10.50 -56.10
N THR A 55 21.35 10.46 -55.29
CA THR A 55 20.77 11.66 -54.71
C THR A 55 21.82 12.21 -53.77
N LYS A 56 22.54 13.25 -54.17
CA LYS A 56 23.47 13.97 -53.29
C LYS A 56 22.72 14.35 -52.06
N HIS A 57 22.94 13.61 -50.95
CA HIS A 57 22.28 13.85 -49.65
C HIS A 57 22.52 15.30 -49.16
N TYR A 58 23.60 15.89 -49.58
CA TYR A 58 24.05 17.22 -49.17
C TYR A 58 24.19 18.11 -50.40
N LEU A 59 23.13 18.84 -50.75
CA LEU A 59 23.15 19.86 -51.78
C LEU A 59 23.74 21.14 -51.16
N ASP A 60 24.52 21.88 -51.95
CA ASP A 60 25.15 23.16 -51.54
C ASP A 60 25.91 23.08 -50.20
N LYS A 61 26.65 21.98 -50.01
CA LYS A 61 27.46 21.78 -48.82
C LYS A 61 28.57 22.84 -48.69
N GLU A 62 28.57 23.55 -47.56
CA GLU A 62 29.55 24.59 -47.29
C GLU A 62 30.01 24.53 -45.84
N PHE A 63 31.34 24.54 -45.60
CA PHE A 63 31.84 24.56 -44.23
C PHE A 63 31.67 25.95 -43.63
N VAL A 64 31.25 25.99 -42.37
CA VAL A 64 30.98 27.24 -41.64
C VAL A 64 32.29 28.00 -41.32
N PHE A 65 33.39 27.25 -41.19
CA PHE A 65 34.74 27.83 -40.91
C PHE A 65 35.76 27.17 -41.84
N ASP A 66 36.68 27.95 -42.39
CA ASP A 66 37.72 27.48 -43.32
C ASP A 66 38.66 26.43 -42.71
N THR A 67 38.93 26.55 -41.41
CA THR A 67 39.86 25.69 -40.67
C THR A 67 39.21 24.50 -40.00
N ARG A 68 37.87 24.37 -40.05
CA ARG A 68 37.13 23.33 -39.34
C ARG A 68 36.28 22.48 -40.27
N ARG A 69 36.41 21.18 -40.11
CA ARG A 69 35.66 20.17 -40.92
C ARG A 69 34.55 19.49 -40.13
N ASP A 70 34.40 19.81 -38.83
CA ASP A 70 33.40 19.26 -37.93
C ASP A 70 32.01 19.90 -38.06
N VAL A 71 31.90 21.03 -38.83
CA VAL A 71 30.64 21.77 -39.01
C VAL A 71 30.47 22.24 -40.44
N PHE A 72 29.31 22.03 -41.00
CA PHE A 72 28.93 22.55 -42.31
C PHE A 72 27.44 22.81 -42.43
N ILE A 73 27.06 23.69 -43.36
CA ILE A 73 25.65 23.86 -43.77
C ILE A 73 25.42 23.12 -45.10
N TYR A 74 24.16 22.73 -45.31
CA TYR A 74 23.74 22.05 -46.53
C TYR A 74 22.24 22.18 -46.74
N ARG A 75 21.77 22.01 -48.00
CA ARG A 75 20.36 21.79 -48.30
C ARG A 75 20.09 20.28 -48.45
N SER A 76 19.01 19.79 -47.88
CA SER A 76 18.66 18.38 -47.98
C SER A 76 18.02 18.08 -49.32
N GLY A 77 18.59 17.13 -50.07
CA GLY A 77 18.00 16.62 -51.30
C GLY A 77 16.68 15.86 -51.09
N ALA A 78 16.41 15.44 -49.84
CA ALA A 78 15.19 14.73 -49.46
C ALA A 78 13.99 15.64 -49.20
N THR A 79 14.19 16.96 -49.06
CA THR A 79 13.12 17.91 -48.71
C THR A 79 12.95 18.96 -49.79
N LYS A 80 11.72 19.17 -50.27
CA LYS A 80 11.39 20.22 -51.27
C LYS A 80 11.47 21.65 -50.71
N SER A 81 11.80 21.82 -49.41
CA SER A 81 11.72 23.12 -48.73
C SER A 81 12.82 24.11 -49.11
N GLY A 82 13.91 23.67 -49.75
CA GLY A 82 15.05 24.49 -50.08
C GLY A 82 15.81 25.13 -48.90
N ARG A 83 15.45 24.77 -47.67
CA ARG A 83 16.02 25.33 -46.43
C ARG A 83 17.39 24.75 -46.14
N TYR A 84 18.25 25.58 -45.56
CA TYR A 84 19.53 25.13 -45.08
C TYR A 84 19.41 24.43 -43.74
N TYR A 85 20.31 23.45 -43.53
CA TYR A 85 20.53 22.70 -42.29
C TYR A 85 21.98 22.86 -41.88
N ILE A 86 22.22 22.89 -40.56
CA ILE A 86 23.56 22.76 -39.99
C ILE A 86 23.78 21.31 -39.57
N ARG A 87 24.99 20.80 -39.82
CA ARG A 87 25.46 19.52 -39.25
C ARG A 87 26.74 19.78 -38.49
N ILE A 88 26.80 19.32 -37.25
CA ILE A 88 27.96 19.38 -36.37
C ILE A 88 28.31 17.96 -35.97
N TYR A 89 29.53 17.53 -36.22
CA TYR A 89 30.02 16.22 -35.81
C TYR A 89 30.67 16.32 -34.40
N ASP A 90 30.28 15.42 -33.52
CA ASP A 90 30.88 15.31 -32.20
C ASP A 90 31.81 14.10 -32.11
N ASP A 91 33.09 14.37 -32.07
CA ASP A 91 34.14 13.35 -32.01
C ASP A 91 34.06 12.46 -30.77
N LYS A 92 33.57 13.00 -29.63
CA LYS A 92 33.47 12.27 -28.37
C LYS A 92 32.32 11.27 -28.37
N SER A 93 31.15 11.69 -28.82
CA SER A 93 29.97 10.82 -28.87
C SER A 93 29.86 10.02 -30.17
N LYS A 94 30.70 10.32 -31.18
CA LYS A 94 30.65 9.78 -32.55
C LYS A 94 29.26 9.96 -33.18
N LYS A 95 28.59 11.08 -32.90
CA LYS A 95 27.24 11.40 -33.38
C LYS A 95 27.18 12.75 -34.05
N ASP A 96 26.24 12.88 -34.98
CA ASP A 96 25.95 14.13 -35.65
C ASP A 96 24.81 14.87 -34.96
N PHE A 97 24.98 16.16 -34.81
CA PHE A 97 23.91 17.10 -34.50
C PHE A 97 23.43 17.74 -35.80
N VAL A 98 22.15 17.63 -36.13
CA VAL A 98 21.53 18.20 -37.32
C VAL A 98 20.35 19.07 -36.93
N GLN A 99 20.30 20.30 -37.43
CA GLN A 99 19.21 21.23 -37.19
C GLN A 99 18.88 22.06 -38.41
N SER A 100 17.58 22.29 -38.69
CA SER A 100 17.16 23.24 -39.75
C SER A 100 17.42 24.68 -39.31
N LEU A 101 18.01 25.47 -40.19
CA LEU A 101 18.27 26.88 -39.98
C LEU A 101 17.07 27.77 -40.31
N ARG A 102 15.99 27.16 -40.81
CA ARG A 102 14.70 27.81 -41.18
C ARG A 102 14.84 29.00 -42.13
N THR A 103 15.85 29.00 -42.94
CA THR A 103 16.09 29.98 -44.00
C THR A 103 16.54 29.32 -45.29
N THR A 104 16.26 29.95 -46.41
CA THR A 104 16.75 29.60 -47.74
C THR A 104 17.88 30.52 -48.20
N ASN A 105 18.14 31.59 -47.43
CA ASN A 105 19.22 32.52 -47.72
C ASN A 105 20.56 32.00 -47.16
N ARG A 106 21.58 31.89 -47.99
CA ARG A 106 22.89 31.34 -47.66
C ARG A 106 23.60 32.14 -46.60
N ILE A 107 23.60 33.51 -46.70
CA ILE A 107 24.32 34.40 -45.77
C ILE A 107 23.70 34.30 -44.39
N GLU A 108 22.37 34.33 -44.32
CA GLU A 108 21.63 34.15 -43.05
C GLU A 108 21.85 32.76 -42.44
N ALA A 109 21.98 31.73 -43.32
CA ALA A 109 22.27 30.37 -42.87
C ALA A 109 23.65 30.26 -42.23
N LEU A 110 24.67 30.86 -42.82
CA LEU A 110 26.03 30.89 -42.25
C LEU A 110 26.04 31.58 -40.90
N SER A 111 25.46 32.78 -40.79
CA SER A 111 25.42 33.53 -39.54
C SER A 111 24.70 32.75 -38.42
N LYS A 112 23.54 32.14 -38.71
CA LYS A 112 22.84 31.28 -37.78
C LYS A 112 23.65 30.03 -37.39
N ALA A 113 24.37 29.45 -38.36
CA ALA A 113 25.19 28.27 -38.13
C ALA A 113 26.38 28.59 -37.19
N GLU A 114 27.02 29.75 -37.32
CA GLU A 114 28.07 30.22 -36.41
C GLU A 114 27.54 30.35 -34.97
N GLN A 115 26.38 30.97 -34.79
CA GLN A 115 25.73 31.12 -33.46
C GLN A 115 25.44 29.73 -32.83
N ILE A 116 24.78 28.86 -33.57
CA ILE A 116 24.46 27.52 -33.10
C ILE A 116 25.72 26.72 -32.76
N TYR A 117 26.75 26.82 -33.60
CA TYR A 117 28.04 26.17 -33.34
C TYR A 117 28.69 26.68 -32.04
N ALA A 118 28.72 27.99 -31.85
CA ALA A 118 29.24 28.60 -30.61
C ALA A 118 28.45 28.14 -29.37
N GLU A 119 27.13 28.12 -29.46
CA GLU A 119 26.26 27.60 -28.38
C GLU A 119 26.56 26.12 -28.06
N LYS A 120 26.65 25.28 -29.07
CA LYS A 120 26.91 23.84 -28.90
C LYS A 120 28.31 23.54 -28.39
N LYS A 121 29.33 24.30 -28.83
CA LYS A 121 30.69 24.21 -28.27
C LYS A 121 30.77 24.71 -26.82
N ASN A 122 30.02 25.74 -26.45
CA ASN A 122 29.90 26.17 -25.08
C ASN A 122 29.17 25.12 -24.22
N ALA A 123 28.15 24.43 -24.76
CA ALA A 123 27.49 23.30 -24.12
C ALA A 123 28.50 22.16 -23.85
N LEU A 124 29.31 21.79 -24.83
CA LEU A 124 30.41 20.82 -24.65
C LEU A 124 31.42 21.22 -23.59
N ARG A 125 31.80 22.52 -23.51
CA ARG A 125 32.68 23.04 -22.47
C ARG A 125 32.04 22.92 -21.08
N ARG A 126 30.72 23.10 -20.99
CA ARG A 126 29.94 22.88 -19.75
C ARG A 126 29.70 21.38 -19.44
N GLY A 127 30.18 20.50 -20.31
CA GLY A 127 30.09 19.05 -20.14
C GLY A 127 28.76 18.42 -20.59
N THR A 128 27.88 19.15 -21.32
CA THR A 128 26.64 18.61 -21.86
C THR A 128 26.83 18.00 -23.26
N LYS A 129 25.96 17.05 -23.64
CA LYS A 129 25.95 16.44 -24.98
C LYS A 129 25.46 17.45 -26.04
N ILE A 130 25.98 17.36 -27.26
CA ILE A 130 25.47 18.14 -28.41
C ILE A 130 24.11 17.58 -28.88
N THR A 131 23.96 16.27 -28.80
CA THR A 131 22.71 15.59 -29.19
C THR A 131 21.63 15.83 -28.17
N SER A 132 20.46 16.23 -28.63
CA SER A 132 19.32 16.58 -27.80
C SER A 132 18.19 15.56 -27.99
N ILE A 133 17.36 15.46 -26.96
CA ILE A 133 16.17 14.62 -26.95
C ILE A 133 14.95 15.44 -26.51
N ASN A 134 13.76 15.01 -26.92
CA ASN A 134 12.51 15.58 -26.41
C ASN A 134 12.00 14.79 -25.19
N THR A 135 10.93 15.30 -24.56
CA THR A 135 10.33 14.66 -23.36
C THR A 135 9.88 13.22 -23.63
N LYS A 136 9.33 12.91 -24.79
CA LYS A 136 8.89 11.55 -25.15
C LYS A 136 10.07 10.59 -25.21
N GLU A 137 11.16 11.02 -25.81
CA GLU A 137 12.39 10.23 -25.89
C GLU A 137 13.05 10.05 -24.52
N LEU A 138 13.06 11.10 -23.68
CA LEU A 138 13.54 11.03 -22.29
C LEU A 138 12.75 9.97 -21.50
N ILE A 139 11.43 9.96 -21.60
CA ILE A 139 10.56 8.96 -20.96
C ILE A 139 10.89 7.56 -21.48
N ARG A 140 11.07 7.40 -22.81
CA ARG A 140 11.40 6.12 -23.43
C ARG A 140 12.73 5.57 -22.91
N ILE A 141 13.78 6.38 -22.87
CA ILE A 141 15.10 5.99 -22.38
C ILE A 141 14.96 5.54 -20.90
N TYR A 142 14.37 6.39 -20.06
CA TYR A 142 14.23 6.10 -18.64
C TYR A 142 13.43 4.83 -18.37
N THR A 143 12.29 4.65 -19.04
CA THR A 143 11.46 3.45 -18.85
C THR A 143 12.16 2.19 -19.36
N THR A 144 12.92 2.27 -20.46
CA THR A 144 13.71 1.15 -20.97
C THR A 144 14.82 0.74 -19.98
N GLU A 145 15.49 1.69 -19.36
CA GLU A 145 16.50 1.39 -18.35
C GLU A 145 15.87 0.80 -17.07
N ARG A 146 14.74 1.36 -16.63
CA ARG A 146 14.02 0.82 -15.48
C ARG A 146 13.49 -0.59 -15.73
N LEU A 147 13.11 -0.91 -16.97
CA LEU A 147 12.65 -2.24 -17.34
C LEU A 147 13.77 -3.31 -17.20
N LYS A 148 15.02 -2.96 -17.47
CA LYS A 148 16.18 -3.85 -17.29
C LYS A 148 16.38 -4.25 -15.81
N THR A 149 15.88 -3.45 -14.86
CA THR A 149 15.97 -3.71 -13.43
C THR A 149 14.70 -4.34 -12.84
N LEU A 150 13.87 -4.97 -13.70
CA LEU A 150 12.63 -5.62 -13.26
C LEU A 150 12.94 -6.81 -12.35
N THR A 151 12.25 -6.87 -11.21
CA THR A 151 12.42 -7.93 -10.21
C THR A 151 11.11 -8.24 -9.49
N SER A 152 11.01 -9.45 -8.95
CA SER A 152 9.93 -9.83 -8.05
C SER A 152 10.17 -9.37 -6.60
N ILE A 153 11.43 -9.12 -6.22
CA ILE A 153 11.81 -8.76 -4.86
C ILE A 153 11.94 -7.23 -4.73
N PRO A 154 11.11 -6.57 -3.90
CA PRO A 154 11.22 -5.14 -3.66
C PRO A 154 12.64 -4.75 -3.18
N HIS A 155 13.08 -3.55 -3.55
CA HIS A 155 14.40 -2.96 -3.26
C HIS A 155 15.61 -3.59 -3.96
N GLN A 156 15.48 -4.72 -4.66
CA GLN A 156 16.53 -5.24 -5.55
C GLN A 156 16.42 -4.69 -6.96
N GLY A 157 15.33 -3.99 -7.26
CA GLY A 157 15.05 -3.36 -8.54
C GLY A 157 13.66 -2.74 -8.53
N ILE A 158 13.00 -2.69 -9.69
CA ILE A 158 11.62 -2.22 -9.81
C ILE A 158 10.66 -3.40 -9.97
N THR A 159 9.59 -3.47 -9.16
CA THR A 159 8.54 -4.49 -9.35
C THR A 159 7.62 -4.12 -10.51
N LYS A 160 6.91 -5.11 -11.09
CA LYS A 160 5.95 -4.90 -12.19
C LYS A 160 4.90 -3.84 -11.82
N GLU A 161 4.34 -3.89 -10.62
CA GLU A 161 3.35 -2.94 -10.14
C GLU A 161 3.92 -1.52 -9.99
N SER A 162 5.14 -1.43 -9.48
CA SER A 162 5.85 -0.15 -9.35
C SER A 162 6.21 0.43 -10.72
N PHE A 163 6.62 -0.42 -11.67
CA PHE A 163 6.88 -0.02 -13.05
C PHE A 163 5.61 0.51 -13.75
N ASN A 164 4.48 -0.20 -13.62
CA ASN A 164 3.20 0.23 -14.16
C ASN A 164 2.74 1.57 -13.55
N THR A 165 2.98 1.75 -12.26
CA THR A 165 2.69 3.02 -11.58
C THR A 165 3.57 4.14 -12.10
N LEU A 166 4.88 3.90 -12.23
CA LEU A 166 5.84 4.83 -12.79
C LEU A 166 5.45 5.27 -14.21
N THR A 167 5.12 4.32 -15.07
CA THR A 167 4.71 4.61 -16.45
C THR A 167 3.47 5.51 -16.51
N LYS A 168 2.47 5.25 -15.65
CA LYS A 168 1.29 6.11 -15.53
C LYS A 168 1.65 7.52 -15.02
N GLN A 169 2.59 7.62 -14.09
CA GLN A 169 3.06 8.92 -13.57
C GLN A 169 3.78 9.74 -14.64
N LEU A 170 4.66 9.10 -15.41
CA LEU A 170 5.40 9.77 -16.50
C LEU A 170 4.47 10.18 -17.65
N LYS A 171 3.40 9.41 -17.91
CA LYS A 171 2.39 9.78 -18.89
C LYS A 171 1.71 11.11 -18.54
N TYR A 172 1.43 11.40 -17.27
CA TYR A 172 0.90 12.72 -16.87
C TYR A 172 1.85 13.87 -17.21
N TRP A 173 3.16 13.66 -17.05
CA TRP A 173 4.14 14.65 -17.46
C TRP A 173 4.15 14.86 -18.97
N GLN A 174 4.11 13.79 -19.74
CA GLN A 174 4.02 13.87 -21.21
C GLN A 174 2.76 14.65 -21.64
N GLU A 175 1.60 14.32 -21.11
CA GLU A 175 0.33 15.01 -21.38
C GLU A 175 0.40 16.51 -21.00
N TYR A 176 1.07 16.84 -19.91
CA TYR A 176 1.27 18.23 -19.52
C TYR A 176 2.15 19.00 -20.50
N ILE A 177 3.25 18.42 -20.95
CA ILE A 177 4.15 19.01 -21.95
C ILE A 177 3.42 19.18 -23.28
N GLU A 178 2.58 18.23 -23.68
CA GLU A 178 1.71 18.34 -24.87
C GLU A 178 0.70 19.49 -24.71
N HIS A 179 0.03 19.60 -23.58
CA HIS A 179 -0.88 20.70 -23.26
C HIS A 179 -0.19 22.06 -23.31
N ARG A 180 1.08 22.12 -22.90
CA ARG A 180 1.92 23.34 -23.01
C ARG A 180 2.45 23.60 -24.42
N LYS A 181 2.12 22.75 -25.41
CA LYS A 181 2.59 22.81 -26.81
C LYS A 181 4.13 22.65 -26.92
N LEU A 182 4.75 21.95 -25.98
CA LEU A 182 6.20 21.71 -25.91
C LEU A 182 6.59 20.26 -26.26
N ALA A 183 5.69 19.46 -26.85
CA ALA A 183 5.89 18.03 -27.11
C ALA A 183 7.15 17.73 -27.97
N ASN A 184 7.42 18.58 -28.95
CA ASN A 184 8.55 18.45 -29.86
C ASN A 184 9.74 19.33 -29.47
N THR A 185 9.64 20.06 -28.36
CA THR A 185 10.72 20.91 -27.85
C THR A 185 11.80 20.03 -27.24
N ARG A 186 13.05 20.38 -27.47
CA ARG A 186 14.20 19.72 -26.85
C ARG A 186 14.20 20.00 -25.35
N ILE A 187 14.64 19.03 -24.55
CA ILE A 187 14.54 19.16 -23.08
C ILE A 187 15.37 20.33 -22.52
N GLU A 188 16.48 20.68 -23.17
CA GLU A 188 17.29 21.87 -22.80
C GLU A 188 16.60 23.20 -23.15
N ASP A 189 15.69 23.20 -24.13
CA ASP A 189 14.94 24.39 -24.58
C ASP A 189 13.60 24.55 -23.83
N ILE A 190 13.23 23.61 -22.97
CA ILE A 190 12.04 23.72 -22.13
C ILE A 190 12.29 24.74 -21.03
N PRO A 191 11.49 25.82 -20.94
CA PRO A 191 11.69 26.81 -19.88
C PRO A 191 11.68 26.16 -18.49
N PRO A 192 12.69 26.44 -17.64
CA PRO A 192 12.77 25.81 -16.31
C PRO A 192 11.51 25.99 -15.47
N ASP A 193 10.81 27.12 -15.64
CA ASP A 193 9.55 27.40 -14.93
C ASP A 193 8.36 26.52 -15.34
N THR A 194 8.46 25.79 -16.44
CA THR A 194 7.39 24.92 -16.94
C THR A 194 6.88 23.95 -15.87
N GLY A 195 7.78 23.40 -15.05
CA GLY A 195 7.41 22.43 -14.02
C GLY A 195 6.60 23.02 -12.85
N LYS A 196 6.61 24.34 -12.64
CA LYS A 196 5.92 25.00 -11.50
C LYS A 196 4.41 24.76 -11.52
N GLY A 197 3.79 24.76 -12.71
CA GLY A 197 2.33 24.60 -12.89
C GLY A 197 1.87 23.14 -12.95
N PHE A 198 2.75 22.17 -13.01
CA PHE A 198 2.40 20.77 -13.26
C PHE A 198 1.47 20.18 -12.20
N GLY A 199 1.72 20.42 -10.93
CA GLY A 199 0.89 19.88 -9.84
C GLY A 199 -0.55 20.43 -9.85
N ILE A 200 -0.71 21.72 -10.12
CA ILE A 200 -2.03 22.38 -10.20
C ILE A 200 -2.77 21.84 -11.42
N TRP A 201 -2.12 21.78 -12.58
CA TRP A 201 -2.72 21.23 -13.80
C TRP A 201 -3.18 19.78 -13.60
N MET A 202 -2.41 18.92 -12.93
CA MET A 202 -2.84 17.56 -12.61
C MET A 202 -4.09 17.53 -11.76
N LYS A 203 -4.24 18.44 -10.81
CA LYS A 203 -5.41 18.53 -9.94
C LYS A 203 -6.66 18.87 -10.75
N GLU A 204 -6.55 19.86 -11.61
CA GLU A 204 -7.61 20.29 -12.54
C GLU A 204 -8.01 19.18 -13.52
N LEU A 205 -7.01 18.57 -14.17
CA LEU A 205 -7.24 17.45 -15.09
C LEU A 205 -7.99 16.29 -14.41
N HIS A 206 -7.65 16.00 -13.16
CA HIS A 206 -8.29 14.92 -12.42
C HIS A 206 -9.75 15.26 -12.09
N LYS A 207 -10.05 16.50 -11.69
CA LYS A 207 -11.42 16.98 -11.50
C LYS A 207 -12.26 16.82 -12.77
N GLN A 208 -11.71 17.20 -13.91
CA GLN A 208 -12.40 17.09 -15.20
C GLN A 208 -12.67 15.62 -15.58
N ARG A 209 -11.67 14.72 -15.40
CA ARG A 209 -11.79 13.31 -15.79
C ARG A 209 -12.69 12.46 -14.88
N TYR A 210 -12.82 12.83 -13.62
CA TYR A 210 -13.47 12.00 -12.60
C TYR A 210 -14.63 12.69 -11.87
N GLY A 211 -15.38 13.51 -12.60
CA GLY A 211 -16.63 14.09 -12.08
C GLY A 211 -16.47 14.94 -10.82
N GLY A 212 -15.47 15.82 -10.80
CA GLY A 212 -15.21 16.73 -9.69
C GLY A 212 -14.36 16.17 -8.55
N LYS A 213 -14.01 14.86 -8.58
CA LYS A 213 -13.17 14.27 -7.54
C LYS A 213 -11.73 14.79 -7.64
N GLU A 214 -11.22 15.32 -6.54
CA GLU A 214 -9.83 15.77 -6.46
C GLU A 214 -8.87 14.61 -6.21
N ARG A 215 -7.70 14.68 -6.82
CA ARG A 215 -6.59 13.81 -6.47
C ARG A 215 -5.85 14.37 -5.27
N SER A 216 -5.47 13.50 -4.32
CA SER A 216 -4.73 13.96 -3.13
C SER A 216 -3.41 14.61 -3.51
N ASN A 217 -3.06 15.69 -2.81
CA ASN A 217 -1.80 16.42 -3.01
C ASN A 217 -0.58 15.50 -2.82
N GLU A 218 -0.65 14.52 -1.91
CA GLU A 218 0.40 13.53 -1.71
C GLU A 218 0.63 12.67 -2.96
N THR A 219 -0.45 12.18 -3.60
CA THR A 219 -0.35 11.40 -4.85
C THR A 219 0.21 12.22 -6.00
N ILE A 220 -0.17 13.51 -6.10
CA ILE A 220 0.41 14.44 -7.08
C ILE A 220 1.89 14.64 -6.82
N ASN A 221 2.28 14.84 -5.56
CA ASN A 221 3.67 15.01 -5.15
C ASN A 221 4.53 13.77 -5.45
N HIS A 222 3.98 12.56 -5.31
CA HIS A 222 4.67 11.34 -5.75
C HIS A 222 4.91 11.33 -7.27
N THR A 223 3.97 11.84 -8.07
CA THR A 223 4.15 11.97 -9.51
C THR A 223 5.24 12.99 -9.84
N ILE A 224 5.24 14.14 -9.17
CA ILE A 224 6.30 15.16 -9.32
C ILE A 224 7.67 14.56 -8.97
N ALA A 225 7.76 13.79 -7.88
CA ALA A 225 9.00 13.14 -7.48
C ALA A 225 9.50 12.13 -8.52
N ALA A 226 8.60 11.36 -9.15
CA ALA A 226 8.94 10.42 -10.20
C ALA A 226 9.50 11.14 -11.45
N VAL A 227 8.88 12.24 -11.86
CA VAL A 227 9.35 13.06 -12.98
C VAL A 227 10.72 13.68 -12.66
N LYS A 228 10.89 14.26 -11.47
CA LYS A 228 12.19 14.79 -11.03
C LYS A 228 13.29 13.74 -11.06
N LYS A 229 12.96 12.51 -10.63
CA LYS A 229 13.90 11.40 -10.65
C LYS A 229 14.30 11.03 -12.07
N MET A 230 13.37 10.96 -13.02
CA MET A 230 13.66 10.73 -14.43
C MET A 230 14.63 11.77 -15.02
N TYR A 231 14.36 13.05 -14.77
CA TYR A 231 15.26 14.11 -15.22
C TYR A 231 16.65 14.00 -14.61
N ARG A 232 16.76 13.63 -13.34
CA ARG A 232 18.06 13.44 -12.67
C ARG A 232 18.80 12.25 -13.24
N ASP A 233 18.15 11.06 -13.23
CA ASP A 233 18.79 9.80 -13.56
C ASP A 233 19.16 9.69 -15.06
N VAL A 234 18.50 10.46 -15.95
CA VAL A 234 18.78 10.41 -17.39
C VAL A 234 19.22 11.76 -17.94
N ALA A 235 18.44 12.83 -17.74
CA ALA A 235 18.73 14.08 -18.41
C ALA A 235 20.04 14.72 -17.89
N ILE A 236 20.28 14.66 -16.57
CA ILE A 236 21.50 15.20 -15.95
C ILE A 236 22.65 14.20 -16.00
N ASP A 237 22.42 12.95 -15.54
CA ASP A 237 23.48 11.95 -15.45
C ASP A 237 24.06 11.62 -16.82
N GLU A 238 23.20 11.54 -17.85
CA GLU A 238 23.58 11.37 -19.23
C GLU A 238 24.00 12.69 -19.94
N LYS A 239 24.05 13.80 -19.20
CA LYS A 239 24.53 15.10 -19.69
C LYS A 239 23.74 15.70 -20.86
N TYR A 240 22.42 15.45 -20.94
CA TYR A 240 21.56 16.14 -21.91
C TYR A 240 21.28 17.59 -21.49
N ILE A 241 21.17 17.84 -20.17
CA ILE A 241 20.96 19.16 -19.57
C ILE A 241 21.88 19.37 -18.36
N THR A 242 22.04 20.63 -17.98
CA THR A 242 22.69 21.04 -16.73
C THR A 242 21.66 21.20 -15.60
N MET A 243 22.13 21.37 -14.36
CA MET A 243 21.25 21.70 -13.22
C MET A 243 20.51 23.04 -13.39
N ALA A 244 21.08 23.99 -14.14
CA ALA A 244 20.42 25.26 -14.42
C ALA A 244 19.22 25.13 -15.36
N GLU A 245 19.24 24.14 -16.24
CA GLU A 245 18.17 23.83 -17.19
C GLU A 245 17.14 22.85 -16.62
N PHE A 246 17.38 22.34 -15.41
CA PHE A 246 16.47 21.39 -14.74
C PHE A 246 15.12 22.04 -14.44
N PRO A 247 13.99 21.42 -14.83
CA PRO A 247 12.67 21.98 -14.58
C PRO A 247 12.39 22.19 -13.08
N VAL A 248 11.96 23.38 -12.72
CA VAL A 248 11.61 23.75 -11.34
C VAL A 248 10.21 23.23 -11.02
N PHE A 249 10.10 22.30 -10.09
CA PHE A 249 8.84 21.75 -9.65
C PHE A 249 8.44 22.28 -8.28
N ARG A 250 7.17 22.62 -8.11
CA ARG A 250 6.58 22.98 -6.82
C ARG A 250 5.74 21.82 -6.30
N TYR A 251 6.06 21.36 -5.08
CA TYR A 251 5.21 20.41 -4.37
C TYR A 251 3.98 21.12 -3.81
N LEU A 252 2.83 20.42 -3.85
CA LEU A 252 1.60 20.91 -3.25
C LEU A 252 1.66 20.70 -1.73
N LYS A 253 1.15 21.65 -0.97
CA LYS A 253 1.08 21.54 0.50
C LYS A 253 0.16 20.39 0.88
N VAL A 254 0.68 19.45 1.66
CA VAL A 254 -0.10 18.33 2.23
C VAL A 254 -0.51 18.75 3.64
N ASN A 255 -1.80 18.99 3.83
CA ASN A 255 -2.34 19.20 5.17
C ASN A 255 -2.47 17.82 5.84
N ARG A 256 -1.60 17.52 6.80
CA ARG A 256 -1.55 16.22 7.48
C ARG A 256 -2.79 15.94 8.33
N ASP A 257 -3.48 16.98 8.76
CA ASP A 257 -4.70 16.85 9.57
C ASP A 257 -5.92 16.43 8.73
N GLN A 258 -5.89 16.75 7.45
CA GLN A 258 -6.94 16.37 6.45
C GLN A 258 -6.64 15.06 5.72
N VAL A 259 -5.48 14.44 5.93
CA VAL A 259 -5.23 13.11 5.39
C VAL A 259 -6.14 12.13 6.14
N HIS A 260 -7.14 11.59 5.45
CA HIS A 260 -7.98 10.53 6.00
C HIS A 260 -7.07 9.38 6.45
N LYS A 261 -6.80 9.36 7.75
CA LYS A 261 -6.06 8.26 8.37
C LYS A 261 -7.01 7.07 8.37
N ARG A 262 -6.49 5.91 7.96
CA ARG A 262 -7.24 4.66 8.06
C ARG A 262 -7.56 4.42 9.52
N ASP A 263 -8.83 4.22 9.81
CA ASP A 263 -9.28 4.04 11.18
C ASP A 263 -9.13 2.60 11.62
N ILE A 264 -9.08 2.40 12.92
CA ILE A 264 -9.00 1.10 13.55
C ILE A 264 -10.41 0.53 13.61
N ILE A 265 -10.54 -0.78 13.47
CA ILE A 265 -11.76 -1.50 13.84
C ILE A 265 -11.66 -1.70 15.36
N GLU A 266 -12.62 -1.22 16.13
CA GLU A 266 -12.64 -1.47 17.56
C GLU A 266 -12.97 -2.95 17.86
N PRO A 267 -12.58 -3.50 19.03
CA PRO A 267 -12.80 -4.90 19.35
C PRO A 267 -14.26 -5.34 19.23
N GLU A 268 -15.18 -4.53 19.73
CA GLU A 268 -16.63 -4.77 19.71
C GLU A 268 -17.16 -4.80 18.28
N GLU A 269 -16.70 -3.87 17.43
CA GLU A 269 -17.03 -3.82 16.01
C GLU A 269 -16.53 -5.06 15.28
N PHE A 270 -15.33 -5.53 15.61
CA PHE A 270 -14.80 -6.76 15.02
C PHE A 270 -15.61 -7.98 15.45
N MET A 271 -16.00 -8.06 16.72
CA MET A 271 -16.86 -9.12 17.21
C MET A 271 -18.24 -9.10 16.55
N MET A 272 -18.82 -7.90 16.35
CA MET A 272 -20.06 -7.71 15.61
C MET A 272 -19.93 -8.21 14.17
N LEU A 273 -18.86 -7.82 13.44
CA LEU A 273 -18.57 -8.32 12.09
C LEU A 273 -18.46 -9.86 12.08
N ARG A 274 -17.69 -10.42 13.00
CA ARG A 274 -17.44 -11.86 13.09
C ARG A 274 -18.73 -12.63 13.36
N ARG A 275 -19.54 -12.18 14.29
CA ARG A 275 -20.84 -12.77 14.64
C ARG A 275 -21.78 -12.75 13.44
N TRP A 276 -21.94 -11.59 12.80
CA TRP A 276 -22.78 -11.46 11.62
C TRP A 276 -22.29 -12.34 10.46
N MET A 277 -21.00 -12.34 10.17
CA MET A 277 -20.43 -13.17 9.11
C MET A 277 -20.72 -14.66 9.35
N THR A 278 -20.51 -15.14 10.57
CA THR A 278 -20.63 -16.55 10.90
C THR A 278 -22.10 -17.01 10.95
N ASN A 279 -22.97 -16.21 11.59
CA ASN A 279 -24.33 -16.65 11.90
C ASN A 279 -25.35 -16.27 10.81
N THR A 280 -25.10 -15.18 10.07
CA THR A 280 -26.03 -14.69 9.05
C THR A 280 -25.48 -14.91 7.64
N TRP A 281 -24.34 -14.28 7.33
CA TRP A 281 -23.83 -14.25 5.97
C TRP A 281 -23.42 -15.60 5.41
N CYS A 282 -22.71 -16.39 6.21
CA CYS A 282 -22.30 -17.74 5.79
C CYS A 282 -23.43 -18.76 5.82
N ARG A 283 -24.50 -18.50 6.58
CA ARG A 283 -25.68 -19.39 6.71
C ARG A 283 -26.87 -18.96 5.87
N GLU A 284 -26.71 -17.96 5.02
CA GLU A 284 -27.78 -17.50 4.14
C GLU A 284 -28.38 -18.66 3.33
N LYS A 285 -29.73 -18.74 3.30
CA LYS A 285 -30.44 -19.77 2.56
C LYS A 285 -30.35 -19.53 1.05
N GLY A 286 -30.31 -20.60 0.25
CA GLY A 286 -30.30 -20.50 -1.20
C GLY A 286 -28.96 -20.20 -1.87
N ILE A 287 -27.88 -19.97 -1.11
CA ILE A 287 -26.53 -19.84 -1.69
C ILE A 287 -25.93 -21.22 -2.00
N SER A 288 -25.14 -21.30 -3.09
CA SER A 288 -24.42 -22.52 -3.44
C SER A 288 -23.31 -22.84 -2.43
N ASP A 289 -22.94 -24.13 -2.30
CA ASP A 289 -21.83 -24.56 -1.44
C ASP A 289 -20.50 -23.87 -1.81
N LEU A 290 -20.32 -23.60 -3.10
CA LEU A 290 -19.16 -22.83 -3.58
C LEU A 290 -19.16 -21.40 -3.01
N GLU A 291 -20.29 -20.70 -3.04
CA GLU A 291 -20.37 -19.34 -2.49
C GLU A 291 -20.28 -19.36 -0.96
N ARG A 292 -20.91 -20.34 -0.33
CA ARG A 292 -20.80 -20.57 1.12
C ARG A 292 -19.34 -20.76 1.53
N THR A 293 -18.60 -21.62 0.85
CA THR A 293 -17.17 -21.85 1.12
C THR A 293 -16.36 -20.57 0.91
N LYS A 294 -16.61 -19.81 -0.15
CA LYS A 294 -15.93 -18.51 -0.37
C LYS A 294 -16.17 -17.54 0.78
N ARG A 295 -17.37 -17.50 1.32
CA ARG A 295 -17.71 -16.64 2.46
C ARG A 295 -17.00 -17.11 3.74
N TYR A 296 -16.99 -18.39 4.03
CA TYR A 296 -16.26 -18.95 5.18
C TYR A 296 -14.77 -18.72 5.08
N VAL A 297 -14.16 -18.95 3.92
CA VAL A 297 -12.73 -18.67 3.70
C VAL A 297 -12.42 -17.19 3.92
N TYR A 298 -13.31 -16.29 3.46
CA TYR A 298 -13.15 -14.87 3.71
C TYR A 298 -13.26 -14.52 5.20
N CYS A 299 -14.18 -15.13 5.94
CA CYS A 299 -14.26 -14.94 7.39
C CYS A 299 -12.94 -15.31 8.07
N GLN A 300 -12.38 -16.49 7.75
CA GLN A 300 -11.11 -16.91 8.32
C GLN A 300 -9.95 -15.98 7.87
N TYR A 301 -9.95 -15.54 6.62
CA TYR A 301 -8.98 -14.54 6.12
C TYR A 301 -9.02 -13.27 6.98
N LEU A 302 -10.19 -12.72 7.25
CA LEU A 302 -10.33 -11.49 8.03
C LEU A 302 -9.85 -11.69 9.47
N VAL A 303 -10.19 -12.83 10.09
CA VAL A 303 -9.74 -13.19 11.46
C VAL A 303 -8.22 -13.35 11.50
N ILE A 304 -7.63 -14.09 10.56
CA ILE A 304 -6.17 -14.24 10.48
C ILE A 304 -5.48 -12.88 10.30
N ASN A 305 -6.02 -12.04 9.41
CA ASN A 305 -5.47 -10.71 9.17
C ASN A 305 -5.56 -9.81 10.41
N TYR A 306 -6.63 -9.92 11.18
CA TYR A 306 -6.86 -9.19 12.42
C TYR A 306 -5.83 -9.56 13.50
N TYR A 307 -5.50 -10.85 13.64
CA TYR A 307 -4.51 -11.31 14.61
C TYR A 307 -3.06 -11.12 14.14
N THR A 308 -2.78 -11.29 12.85
CA THR A 308 -1.42 -11.21 12.31
C THR A 308 -0.99 -9.80 11.94
N GLY A 309 -1.94 -8.95 11.56
CA GLY A 309 -1.65 -7.64 10.98
C GLY A 309 -0.82 -7.69 9.70
N CYS A 310 -0.78 -8.82 9.00
CA CYS A 310 -0.08 -8.96 7.73
C CYS A 310 -0.64 -8.01 6.67
N ARG A 311 0.20 -7.57 5.73
CA ARG A 311 -0.27 -6.79 4.59
C ARG A 311 -1.08 -7.68 3.64
N ASN A 312 -2.03 -7.09 2.91
CA ASN A 312 -2.92 -7.85 2.01
C ASN A 312 -2.15 -8.75 1.03
N LYS A 313 -1.06 -8.25 0.44
CA LYS A 313 -0.20 -9.05 -0.45
C LYS A 313 0.45 -10.21 0.29
N GLU A 314 0.91 -9.98 1.51
CA GLU A 314 1.50 -11.00 2.37
C GLU A 314 0.48 -12.09 2.70
N MET A 315 -0.74 -11.68 3.13
CA MET A 315 -1.84 -12.59 3.43
C MET A 315 -2.22 -13.47 2.23
N LEU A 316 -2.44 -12.87 1.08
CA LEU A 316 -2.86 -13.59 -0.14
C LEU A 316 -1.75 -14.48 -0.70
N GLY A 317 -0.51 -14.20 -0.37
CA GLY A 317 0.66 -14.98 -0.77
C GLY A 317 1.00 -16.15 0.15
N ILE A 318 0.29 -16.37 1.27
CA ILE A 318 0.58 -17.46 2.20
C ILE A 318 0.31 -18.81 1.52
N ARG A 319 1.29 -19.70 1.60
CA ARG A 319 1.19 -21.10 1.17
C ARG A 319 1.08 -22.03 2.36
N TRP A 320 0.57 -23.24 2.17
CA TRP A 320 0.48 -24.20 3.27
C TRP A 320 1.85 -24.58 3.85
N GLY A 321 2.89 -24.58 3.03
CA GLY A 321 4.27 -24.82 3.46
C GLY A 321 4.88 -23.71 4.30
N ASP A 322 4.32 -22.50 4.28
CA ASP A 322 4.79 -21.36 5.05
C ASP A 322 4.31 -21.40 6.52
N ILE A 323 3.37 -22.31 6.84
CA ILE A 323 2.75 -22.39 8.16
C ILE A 323 3.41 -23.49 8.97
N SER A 324 3.93 -23.16 10.14
CA SER A 324 4.56 -24.11 11.05
C SER A 324 4.07 -23.94 12.49
N THR A 325 4.11 -25.04 13.24
CA THR A 325 3.86 -25.03 14.68
C THR A 325 5.07 -24.43 15.40
N ILE A 326 4.81 -23.67 16.44
CA ILE A 326 5.84 -23.10 17.30
C ILE A 326 5.95 -23.96 18.53
N LYS A 327 7.18 -24.30 18.92
CA LYS A 327 7.42 -24.97 20.21
C LYS A 327 7.26 -23.93 21.33
N HIS A 328 6.37 -24.20 22.25
CA HIS A 328 6.17 -23.45 23.48
C HIS A 328 6.34 -24.37 24.69
N GLU A 329 6.69 -23.81 25.83
CA GLU A 329 6.73 -24.54 27.10
C GLU A 329 5.31 -24.97 27.51
N ASP A 330 4.35 -24.12 27.25
CA ASP A 330 2.92 -24.36 27.46
C ASP A 330 2.28 -25.02 26.22
N ALA A 331 1.67 -26.20 26.46
CA ALA A 331 1.03 -27.02 25.43
C ALA A 331 -0.17 -26.33 24.75
N GLU A 332 -0.92 -25.48 25.48
CA GLU A 332 -2.06 -24.75 24.93
C GLU A 332 -1.58 -23.68 23.95
N SER A 333 -0.58 -22.90 24.33
CA SER A 333 0.05 -21.93 23.44
C SER A 333 0.63 -22.60 22.20
N GLN A 334 1.23 -23.78 22.32
CA GLN A 334 1.72 -24.55 21.18
C GLN A 334 0.58 -24.99 20.25
N ARG A 335 -0.58 -25.35 20.80
CA ARG A 335 -1.76 -25.79 20.02
C ARG A 335 -2.33 -24.66 19.19
N ILE A 336 -2.46 -23.45 19.75
CA ILE A 336 -3.15 -22.34 19.10
C ILE A 336 -2.26 -21.46 18.24
N ASN A 337 -0.98 -21.31 18.58
CA ASN A 337 -0.07 -20.42 17.87
C ASN A 337 0.50 -21.06 16.59
N ARG A 338 0.70 -20.23 15.58
CA ARG A 338 1.39 -20.61 14.33
C ARG A 338 2.42 -19.55 13.98
N SER A 339 3.53 -20.01 13.42
CA SER A 339 4.48 -19.17 12.70
C SER A 339 4.13 -19.21 11.22
N ILE A 340 4.01 -18.05 10.62
CA ILE A 340 3.75 -17.87 9.20
C ILE A 340 5.00 -17.24 8.60
N PHE A 341 5.68 -17.95 7.71
CA PHE A 341 6.80 -17.42 6.96
C PHE A 341 6.32 -16.50 5.85
N ILE A 342 6.82 -15.28 5.83
CA ILE A 342 6.52 -14.28 4.78
C ILE A 342 7.79 -14.14 3.94
N PRO A 343 7.82 -14.65 2.72
CA PRO A 343 8.98 -14.57 1.85
C PRO A 343 9.21 -13.14 1.34
N ALA A 344 10.46 -12.86 0.93
CA ALA A 344 10.90 -11.51 0.54
C ALA A 344 10.08 -10.91 -0.62
N GLU A 345 9.69 -11.72 -1.60
CA GLU A 345 8.89 -11.30 -2.76
C GLU A 345 7.46 -10.86 -2.40
N ASN A 346 6.90 -11.38 -1.32
CA ASN A 346 5.60 -10.97 -0.80
C ASN A 346 5.70 -9.77 0.16
N SER A 347 6.89 -9.53 0.72
CA SER A 347 7.13 -8.46 1.67
C SER A 347 7.34 -7.12 0.96
N LYS A 348 6.68 -6.06 1.43
CA LYS A 348 6.91 -4.69 0.93
C LYS A 348 8.35 -4.20 1.15
N THR A 349 9.03 -4.74 2.17
CA THR A 349 10.40 -4.35 2.54
C THR A 349 11.47 -5.17 1.83
N GLY A 350 11.10 -6.17 1.01
CA GLY A 350 12.04 -7.07 0.35
C GLY A 350 12.83 -7.97 1.32
N ARG A 351 12.36 -8.10 2.56
CA ARG A 351 12.97 -8.96 3.59
C ARG A 351 11.97 -10.02 4.02
N SER A 352 12.43 -11.26 4.11
CA SER A 352 11.65 -12.35 4.70
C SER A 352 11.52 -12.18 6.21
N ARG A 353 10.44 -12.72 6.78
CA ARG A 353 10.25 -12.76 8.23
C ARG A 353 9.27 -13.86 8.62
N HIS A 354 9.24 -14.17 9.89
CA HIS A 354 8.17 -14.93 10.52
C HIS A 354 7.16 -13.99 11.17
N CYS A 355 5.88 -14.30 11.04
CA CYS A 355 4.78 -13.65 11.76
C CYS A 355 4.12 -14.68 12.66
N VAL A 356 4.01 -14.37 13.96
CA VAL A 356 3.44 -15.27 14.97
C VAL A 356 2.06 -14.79 15.39
N ALA A 357 1.09 -15.70 15.40
CA ALA A 357 -0.28 -15.39 15.86
C ALA A 357 -1.07 -16.65 16.28
N PRO A 358 -2.11 -16.50 17.13
CA PRO A 358 -2.98 -17.60 17.59
C PRO A 358 -4.05 -17.93 16.53
N VAL A 359 -3.63 -18.50 15.40
CA VAL A 359 -4.48 -18.70 14.19
C VAL A 359 -4.55 -20.15 13.71
N ALA A 360 -4.23 -21.12 14.56
CA ALA A 360 -4.23 -22.52 14.18
C ALA A 360 -5.61 -23.00 13.72
N TYR A 361 -6.65 -22.70 14.50
CA TYR A 361 -8.03 -23.12 14.20
C TYR A 361 -8.56 -22.55 12.89
N GLN A 362 -8.14 -21.33 12.54
CA GLN A 362 -8.56 -20.68 11.30
C GLN A 362 -8.06 -21.44 10.07
N PHE A 363 -6.83 -21.90 10.10
CA PHE A 363 -6.27 -22.70 9.00
C PHE A 363 -6.94 -24.06 8.86
N GLU A 364 -7.21 -24.73 9.98
CA GLU A 364 -7.92 -26.03 9.93
C GLU A 364 -9.36 -25.85 9.40
N ARG A 365 -10.09 -24.84 9.84
CA ARG A 365 -11.42 -24.52 9.29
C ARG A 365 -11.40 -24.23 7.80
N ILE A 366 -10.39 -23.56 7.28
CA ILE A 366 -10.22 -23.35 5.83
C ILE A 366 -10.10 -24.70 5.12
N LYS A 367 -9.26 -25.63 5.61
CA LYS A 367 -9.12 -26.96 5.05
C LYS A 367 -10.43 -27.73 5.05
N GLU A 368 -11.17 -27.71 6.16
CA GLU A 368 -12.47 -28.37 6.29
C GLU A 368 -13.46 -27.87 5.23
N HIS A 369 -13.52 -26.55 5.00
CA HIS A 369 -14.41 -25.99 3.98
C HIS A 369 -13.96 -26.33 2.56
N TYR A 370 -12.68 -26.42 2.30
CA TYR A 370 -12.17 -26.88 1.01
C TYR A 370 -12.47 -28.36 0.76
N LYS A 371 -12.35 -29.20 1.80
CA LYS A 371 -12.70 -30.62 1.71
C LYS A 371 -14.18 -30.82 1.31
N LYS A 372 -15.11 -29.99 1.78
CA LYS A 372 -16.52 -30.01 1.37
C LYS A 372 -16.75 -29.78 -0.12
N LEU A 373 -15.80 -29.11 -0.79
CA LEU A 373 -15.78 -28.92 -2.25
C LEU A 373 -14.97 -29.98 -2.99
N GLY A 374 -14.50 -31.03 -2.30
CA GLY A 374 -13.66 -32.08 -2.87
C GLY A 374 -12.19 -31.72 -3.03
N ILE A 375 -11.73 -30.62 -2.43
CA ILE A 375 -10.32 -30.23 -2.42
C ILE A 375 -9.68 -30.85 -1.18
N ASN A 376 -9.09 -32.05 -1.33
CA ASN A 376 -8.58 -32.84 -0.21
C ASN A 376 -7.06 -32.86 -0.12
N ASN A 377 -6.35 -32.52 -1.19
CA ASN A 377 -4.88 -32.55 -1.27
C ASN A 377 -4.34 -31.12 -1.16
N PHE A 378 -3.60 -30.85 -0.09
CA PHE A 378 -2.99 -29.54 0.20
C PHE A 378 -1.45 -29.70 0.11
N GLN A 379 -0.91 -29.36 -1.05
CA GLN A 379 0.52 -29.37 -1.25
C GLN A 379 1.20 -28.20 -0.52
N ARG A 380 2.49 -28.31 -0.21
CA ARG A 380 3.24 -27.24 0.47
C ARG A 380 3.22 -25.92 -0.31
N ASP A 381 3.24 -26.02 -1.65
CA ASP A 381 3.28 -24.86 -2.54
C ASP A 381 1.92 -24.28 -2.88
N ASP A 382 0.83 -24.93 -2.44
CA ASP A 382 -0.52 -24.45 -2.65
C ASP A 382 -0.83 -23.22 -1.79
N TYR A 383 -1.51 -22.23 -2.38
CA TYR A 383 -1.97 -21.07 -1.62
C TYR A 383 -3.06 -21.44 -0.62
N VAL A 384 -3.05 -20.77 0.53
CA VAL A 384 -4.11 -20.92 1.55
C VAL A 384 -5.41 -20.28 1.06
N PHE A 385 -5.32 -19.11 0.45
CA PHE A 385 -6.47 -18.33 -0.01
C PHE A 385 -6.60 -18.41 -1.52
N ILE A 386 -7.19 -19.51 -2.02
CA ILE A 386 -7.35 -19.76 -3.45
C ILE A 386 -8.61 -19.10 -4.02
N ASN A 387 -8.51 -18.61 -5.25
CA ASN A 387 -9.65 -18.05 -5.98
C ASN A 387 -10.51 -19.15 -6.59
N LEU A 388 -11.46 -19.65 -5.83
CA LEU A 388 -12.35 -20.73 -6.22
C LEU A 388 -13.16 -20.47 -7.49
N SER A 389 -13.34 -19.20 -7.89
CA SER A 389 -14.06 -18.85 -9.12
C SER A 389 -13.22 -19.03 -10.39
N LYS A 390 -11.91 -18.83 -10.28
CA LYS A 390 -10.95 -18.96 -11.38
C LYS A 390 -10.24 -20.31 -11.39
N THR A 391 -10.39 -21.08 -10.32
CA THR A 391 -9.74 -22.37 -10.19
C THR A 391 -10.49 -23.36 -11.08
N LYS A 392 -10.04 -23.52 -12.32
CA LYS A 392 -10.29 -24.75 -13.04
C LYS A 392 -9.59 -25.85 -12.24
N ARG A 393 -10.19 -27.04 -12.13
CA ARG A 393 -9.57 -28.19 -11.45
C ARG A 393 -8.09 -28.29 -11.82
N GLY A 394 -7.19 -28.05 -10.86
CA GLY A 394 -5.75 -28.12 -11.03
C GLY A 394 -4.97 -26.79 -11.09
N THR A 395 -5.60 -25.65 -11.12
CA THR A 395 -4.90 -24.34 -11.08
C THR A 395 -5.00 -23.70 -9.70
N ASN A 396 -3.88 -23.60 -9.01
CA ASN A 396 -3.76 -22.95 -7.69
C ASN A 396 -3.52 -21.46 -7.88
N THR A 397 -4.60 -20.67 -7.94
CA THR A 397 -4.55 -19.23 -8.13
C THR A 397 -5.02 -18.52 -6.86
N PRO A 398 -4.24 -17.60 -6.28
CA PRO A 398 -4.65 -16.87 -5.08
C PRO A 398 -5.79 -15.91 -5.39
N TYR A 399 -6.55 -15.51 -4.35
CA TYR A 399 -7.48 -14.40 -4.45
C TYR A 399 -6.73 -13.11 -4.84
N ASP A 400 -7.42 -12.25 -5.58
CA ASP A 400 -6.94 -10.90 -5.84
C ASP A 400 -7.42 -9.90 -4.77
N GLN A 401 -6.66 -8.84 -4.58
CA GLN A 401 -6.97 -7.81 -3.59
C GLN A 401 -8.32 -7.11 -3.86
N PRO A 402 -8.70 -6.76 -5.10
CA PRO A 402 -10.01 -6.17 -5.38
C PRO A 402 -11.20 -7.04 -4.97
N ALA A 403 -11.09 -8.37 -5.12
CA ALA A 403 -12.15 -9.28 -4.69
C ALA A 403 -12.31 -9.26 -3.16
N MET A 404 -11.20 -9.20 -2.41
CA MET A 404 -11.23 -9.09 -0.95
C MET A 404 -11.81 -7.75 -0.47
N GLU A 405 -11.45 -6.64 -1.12
CA GLU A 405 -12.02 -5.31 -0.83
C GLU A 405 -13.54 -5.28 -1.09
N LYS A 406 -14.01 -5.92 -2.17
CA LYS A 406 -15.44 -6.04 -2.45
C LYS A 406 -16.17 -6.82 -1.35
N ARG A 407 -15.57 -7.90 -0.84
CA ARG A 407 -16.14 -8.69 0.26
C ARG A 407 -16.17 -7.89 1.57
N LEU A 408 -15.11 -7.14 1.88
CA LEU A 408 -15.11 -6.27 3.06
C LEU A 408 -16.27 -5.27 3.02
N LYS A 409 -16.47 -4.61 1.88
CA LYS A 409 -17.59 -3.67 1.71
C LYS A 409 -18.95 -4.35 1.94
N ALA A 410 -19.14 -5.56 1.41
CA ALA A 410 -20.37 -6.31 1.60
C ALA A 410 -20.59 -6.69 3.08
N VAL A 411 -19.52 -7.08 3.79
CA VAL A 411 -19.56 -7.40 5.22
C VAL A 411 -19.86 -6.16 6.07
N ILE A 412 -19.19 -5.03 5.82
CA ILE A 412 -19.45 -3.76 6.51
C ILE A 412 -20.91 -3.32 6.29
N GLN A 413 -21.41 -3.42 5.07
CA GLN A 413 -22.79 -3.03 4.75
C GLN A 413 -23.81 -3.94 5.42
N GLY A 414 -23.61 -5.27 5.32
CA GLY A 414 -24.59 -6.26 5.80
C GLY A 414 -24.62 -6.39 7.32
N SER A 415 -23.49 -6.15 8.00
CA SER A 415 -23.42 -6.23 9.47
C SER A 415 -23.99 -4.99 10.19
N GLY A 416 -24.35 -3.93 9.47
CA GLY A 416 -24.75 -2.67 10.08
C GLY A 416 -23.58 -1.75 10.50
N LEU A 417 -22.35 -2.23 10.47
CA LEU A 417 -21.16 -1.41 10.81
C LEU A 417 -21.07 -0.14 9.96
N LYS A 418 -21.61 -0.15 8.74
CA LYS A 418 -21.63 1.02 7.87
C LYS A 418 -22.27 2.25 8.53
N MET A 419 -23.33 2.07 9.29
CA MET A 419 -24.01 3.16 10.00
C MET A 419 -23.08 3.80 11.04
N ILE A 420 -22.45 2.99 11.87
CA ILE A 420 -21.49 3.45 12.90
C ILE A 420 -20.32 4.20 12.26
N LEU A 421 -19.81 3.70 11.12
CA LEU A 421 -18.71 4.34 10.41
C LEU A 421 -19.10 5.68 9.80
N ASP A 422 -20.33 5.81 9.27
CA ASP A 422 -20.83 7.06 8.70
C ASP A 422 -21.07 8.10 9.80
N GLU A 423 -21.66 7.72 10.92
CA GLU A 423 -21.89 8.60 12.07
C GLU A 423 -20.57 9.11 12.68
N THR A 424 -19.55 8.25 12.74
CA THR A 424 -18.25 8.59 13.33
C THR A 424 -17.26 9.17 12.31
N GLY A 425 -17.65 9.28 11.03
CA GLY A 425 -16.79 9.74 9.94
C GLY A 425 -15.56 8.84 9.70
N ARG A 426 -15.57 7.59 10.20
CA ARG A 426 -14.44 6.65 10.09
C ARG A 426 -14.47 5.89 8.78
N HIS A 427 -13.28 5.55 8.30
CA HIS A 427 -13.09 4.78 7.07
C HIS A 427 -12.23 3.54 7.29
N ILE A 428 -12.83 2.37 7.14
CA ILE A 428 -12.20 1.06 7.33
C ILE A 428 -11.86 0.42 5.99
N THR A 429 -10.67 -0.13 5.90
CA THR A 429 -10.15 -0.89 4.76
C THR A 429 -9.56 -2.22 5.25
N GLN A 430 -9.19 -3.12 4.34
CA GLN A 430 -8.44 -4.33 4.69
C GLN A 430 -7.17 -4.03 5.52
N TYR A 431 -6.58 -2.86 5.32
CA TYR A 431 -5.38 -2.46 6.06
C TYR A 431 -5.68 -2.05 7.50
N SER A 432 -6.94 -1.76 7.85
CA SER A 432 -7.37 -1.41 9.21
C SER A 432 -7.14 -2.55 10.20
N ALA A 433 -7.22 -3.82 9.74
CA ALA A 433 -6.87 -4.98 10.54
C ALA A 433 -5.41 -4.93 11.06
N ARG A 434 -4.49 -4.44 10.22
CA ARG A 434 -3.09 -4.27 10.64
C ARG A 434 -2.93 -3.16 11.68
N HIS A 435 -3.70 -2.08 11.57
CA HIS A 435 -3.73 -1.03 12.59
C HIS A 435 -4.25 -1.58 13.92
N TYR A 436 -5.30 -2.39 13.87
CA TYR A 436 -5.81 -3.06 15.06
C TYR A 436 -4.76 -3.98 15.69
N ALA A 437 -4.19 -4.92 14.93
CA ALA A 437 -3.19 -5.86 15.44
C ALA A 437 -2.02 -5.18 16.16
N ALA A 438 -1.55 -4.05 15.61
CA ALA A 438 -0.48 -3.28 16.23
C ALA A 438 -0.95 -2.60 17.52
N THR A 439 -2.12 -1.97 17.50
CA THR A 439 -2.69 -1.28 18.66
C THR A 439 -2.98 -2.26 19.80
N ASP A 440 -3.63 -3.39 19.47
CA ASP A 440 -3.95 -4.44 20.42
C ASP A 440 -2.69 -5.04 21.09
N ALA A 441 -1.65 -5.34 20.30
CA ALA A 441 -0.39 -5.84 20.84
C ALA A 441 0.27 -4.83 21.80
N LEU A 442 0.28 -3.54 21.45
CA LEU A 442 0.81 -2.49 22.31
C LEU A 442 -0.03 -2.29 23.57
N MET A 443 -1.35 -2.43 23.47
CA MET A 443 -2.26 -2.35 24.64
C MET A 443 -2.07 -3.53 25.60
N ARG A 444 -1.75 -4.71 25.06
CA ARG A 444 -1.39 -5.89 25.89
C ARG A 444 0.02 -5.83 26.47
N GLY A 445 0.75 -4.72 26.26
CA GLY A 445 2.09 -4.52 26.81
C GLY A 445 3.22 -5.21 26.02
N VAL A 446 2.96 -5.70 24.79
CA VAL A 446 4.03 -6.23 23.95
C VAL A 446 5.00 -5.11 23.59
N ALA A 447 6.30 -5.37 23.75
CA ALA A 447 7.33 -4.38 23.46
C ALA A 447 7.24 -3.88 22.00
N ILE A 448 7.36 -2.58 21.81
CA ILE A 448 7.21 -1.94 20.47
C ILE A 448 8.15 -2.53 19.44
N TYR A 449 9.34 -2.96 19.85
CA TYR A 449 10.31 -3.63 18.98
C TYR A 449 9.76 -4.97 18.47
N ASP A 450 9.18 -5.79 19.35
CA ASP A 450 8.63 -7.10 18.99
C ASP A 450 7.41 -6.96 18.08
N VAL A 451 6.56 -5.96 18.36
CA VAL A 451 5.45 -5.60 17.46
C VAL A 451 5.98 -5.21 16.08
N ALA A 452 7.04 -4.40 16.02
CA ALA A 452 7.65 -3.98 14.75
C ALA A 452 8.22 -5.17 13.96
N VAL A 453 8.93 -6.08 14.63
CA VAL A 453 9.48 -7.32 14.04
C VAL A 453 8.37 -8.20 13.50
N ASN A 454 7.35 -8.50 14.32
CA ASN A 454 6.23 -9.37 13.94
C ASN A 454 5.46 -8.81 12.73
N LEU A 455 5.19 -7.51 12.73
CA LEU A 455 4.51 -6.82 11.64
C LEU A 455 5.40 -6.57 10.41
N GLY A 456 6.72 -6.69 10.51
CA GLY A 456 7.67 -6.35 9.43
C GLY A 456 7.62 -4.87 9.07
N THR A 457 7.82 -4.02 10.07
CA THR A 457 7.89 -2.57 9.93
C THR A 457 8.97 -2.01 10.87
N SER A 458 9.23 -0.71 10.84
CA SER A 458 10.15 -0.08 11.79
C SER A 458 9.43 0.44 13.03
N VAL A 459 10.15 0.50 14.16
CA VAL A 459 9.68 1.15 15.39
C VAL A 459 9.19 2.58 15.10
N TYR A 460 9.94 3.35 14.34
CA TYR A 460 9.55 4.70 13.91
C TYR A 460 8.16 4.74 13.23
N TYR A 461 7.86 3.74 12.39
CA TYR A 461 6.53 3.65 11.73
C TYR A 461 5.42 3.30 12.73
N ILE A 462 5.73 2.45 13.72
CA ILE A 462 4.79 2.13 14.80
C ILE A 462 4.50 3.40 15.60
N GLU A 463 5.53 4.10 16.07
CA GLU A 463 5.37 5.35 16.81
C GLU A 463 4.56 6.39 16.04
N LYS A 464 4.94 6.67 14.81
CA LYS A 464 4.25 7.66 13.96
C LYS A 464 2.79 7.33 13.68
N THR A 465 2.46 6.05 13.51
CA THR A 465 1.13 5.61 13.07
C THR A 465 0.23 5.31 14.26
N TYR A 466 0.80 4.74 15.33
CA TYR A 466 0.08 4.24 16.50
C TYR A 466 0.27 5.11 17.76
N SER A 467 1.01 6.22 17.66
CA SER A 467 1.08 7.26 18.73
C SER A 467 -0.28 7.84 19.13
N LYS A 468 -1.34 7.45 18.42
CA LYS A 468 -2.73 7.74 18.73
C LYS A 468 -3.36 6.81 19.78
N ILE A 469 -2.59 5.88 20.35
CA ILE A 469 -3.00 5.29 21.62
C ILE A 469 -3.04 6.48 22.58
N THR A 470 -4.23 7.03 22.76
CA THR A 470 -4.42 8.23 23.55
C THR A 470 -3.98 7.94 24.98
N ALA A 471 -3.48 8.96 25.66
CA ALA A 471 -3.18 8.85 27.09
C ALA A 471 -4.36 8.23 27.87
N LEU A 472 -5.59 8.49 27.42
CA LEU A 472 -6.81 7.86 27.95
C LEU A 472 -6.82 6.33 27.82
N LYS A 473 -6.44 5.77 26.63
CA LYS A 473 -6.36 4.29 26.46
C LYS A 473 -5.23 3.65 27.26
N LYS A 474 -4.23 4.42 27.67
CA LYS A 474 -3.11 3.99 28.54
C LYS A 474 -3.16 4.63 29.92
N SER A 475 -4.28 5.17 30.32
CA SER A 475 -4.41 5.87 31.59
C SER A 475 -3.91 5.03 32.79
N THR A 476 -4.31 3.76 32.86
CA THR A 476 -3.88 2.83 33.91
C THR A 476 -2.35 2.63 33.91
N GLU A 477 -1.73 2.48 32.74
CA GLU A 477 -0.27 2.31 32.63
C GLU A 477 0.47 3.62 32.98
N ILE A 478 -0.06 4.75 32.54
CA ILE A 478 0.54 6.07 32.79
C ILE A 478 0.43 6.43 34.28
N THR A 479 -0.67 6.05 34.91
CA THR A 479 -0.90 6.33 36.34
C THR A 479 -0.42 5.20 37.25
N LYS A 480 0.21 4.15 36.71
CA LYS A 480 0.75 3.05 37.49
C LYS A 480 1.74 3.55 38.55
N GLY A 481 1.45 3.27 39.82
CA GLY A 481 2.23 3.77 40.94
C GLY A 481 1.92 5.22 41.37
N GLN A 482 0.99 5.90 40.66
CA GLN A 482 0.46 7.21 41.07
C GLN A 482 -0.96 7.06 41.63
N GLY A 483 -1.20 6.00 42.42
CA GLY A 483 -2.52 5.73 42.94
C GLY A 483 -3.06 6.91 43.79
N ILE A 484 -4.38 6.93 43.96
CA ILE A 484 -5.08 7.97 44.72
C ILE A 484 -4.48 8.17 46.12
N HIS A 485 -3.93 7.10 46.69
CA HIS A 485 -3.24 7.15 47.99
C HIS A 485 -2.04 8.10 47.94
N LYS A 486 -1.21 8.05 46.89
CA LYS A 486 -0.05 8.94 46.75
C LYS A 486 -0.45 10.39 46.55
N VAL A 487 -1.50 10.63 45.77
CA VAL A 487 -2.03 12.00 45.57
C VAL A 487 -2.60 12.57 46.84
N ILE A 488 -3.34 11.75 47.60
CA ILE A 488 -3.90 12.17 48.93
C ILE A 488 -2.78 12.40 49.92
N GLU A 489 -1.75 11.54 49.95
CA GLU A 489 -0.57 11.66 50.81
C GLU A 489 0.20 12.95 50.49
N ASP A 490 0.48 13.22 49.22
CA ASP A 490 1.15 14.45 48.77
C ASP A 490 0.31 15.70 49.07
N GLU A 491 -1.00 15.65 48.89
CA GLU A 491 -1.92 16.74 49.22
C GLU A 491 -2.03 16.97 50.74
N ALA A 492 -2.04 15.89 51.52
CA ALA A 492 -2.06 15.97 53.00
C ALA A 492 -0.75 16.57 53.52
N LEU A 493 0.40 16.15 52.97
CA LEU A 493 1.72 16.72 53.28
C LEU A 493 1.81 18.20 52.91
N LEU A 494 1.34 18.61 51.75
CA LEU A 494 1.31 19.99 51.29
C LEU A 494 0.44 20.90 52.17
N ARG A 495 -0.65 20.34 52.74
CA ARG A 495 -1.58 21.06 53.59
C ARG A 495 -1.24 20.98 55.10
N GLY A 496 -0.16 20.23 55.43
CA GLY A 496 0.26 20.06 56.83
C GLY A 496 -0.76 19.30 57.67
N LYS A 497 -1.53 18.39 57.08
CA LYS A 497 -2.50 17.53 57.78
C LYS A 497 -1.95 16.13 57.97
N ASP A 498 -2.12 15.58 59.17
CA ASP A 498 -1.77 14.18 59.45
C ASP A 498 -2.75 13.23 58.76
N TYR A 499 -2.23 12.13 58.23
CA TYR A 499 -3.02 11.04 57.67
C TYR A 499 -2.69 9.73 58.38
N GLU A 500 -3.67 8.85 58.48
CA GLU A 500 -3.54 7.54 59.13
C GLU A 500 -3.74 6.44 58.06
N LEU A 501 -2.75 5.55 57.93
CA LEU A 501 -2.85 4.37 57.06
C LEU A 501 -3.61 3.29 57.83
N MET A 502 -4.77 2.90 57.34
CA MET A 502 -5.58 1.84 57.92
C MET A 502 -5.02 0.46 57.56
N PRO A 503 -5.25 -0.58 58.41
CA PRO A 503 -4.75 -1.93 58.16
C PRO A 503 -5.25 -2.59 56.87
N ASP A 504 -6.33 -2.09 56.29
CA ASP A 504 -6.91 -2.51 55.03
C ASP A 504 -6.31 -1.79 53.81
N GLY A 505 -5.29 -0.95 54.00
CA GLY A 505 -4.64 -0.18 52.94
C GLY A 505 -5.34 1.13 52.59
N ASN A 506 -6.42 1.50 53.30
CA ASN A 506 -7.09 2.78 53.11
C ASN A 506 -6.40 3.89 53.91
N ILE A 507 -6.46 5.13 53.43
CA ILE A 507 -5.94 6.30 54.10
C ILE A 507 -7.10 7.07 54.76
N LYS A 508 -7.03 7.26 56.09
CA LYS A 508 -7.94 8.14 56.80
C LYS A 508 -7.28 9.52 56.88
N VAL A 509 -7.86 10.49 56.22
CA VAL A 509 -7.44 11.90 56.30
C VAL A 509 -8.47 12.63 57.13
N GLU A 510 -8.06 13.28 58.22
CA GLU A 510 -8.97 14.15 58.97
C GLU A 510 -9.40 15.33 58.10
N ALA A 511 -10.67 15.27 57.73
CA ALA A 511 -11.45 16.34 57.10
C ALA A 511 -10.74 17.10 55.95
N LEU A 512 -10.59 16.45 54.81
CA LEU A 512 -10.61 17.16 53.54
C LEU A 512 -12.08 17.42 53.20
N GLU A 513 -12.57 18.63 53.48
CA GLU A 513 -13.80 19.13 52.90
C GLU A 513 -13.58 19.30 51.38
N PHE A 514 -13.75 18.22 50.65
CA PHE A 514 -13.99 18.31 49.20
C PHE A 514 -15.47 18.59 49.02
N SER A 515 -15.72 19.66 48.26
CA SER A 515 -17.03 20.16 47.83
C SER A 515 -18.16 19.11 47.80
N GLU A 516 -19.19 19.44 48.41
CA GLU A 516 -20.63 19.14 48.38
C GLU A 516 -21.16 17.78 47.87
N ASP A 517 -20.36 16.88 47.30
CA ASP A 517 -20.80 15.53 46.96
C ASP A 517 -19.87 14.43 47.49
N PRO A 518 -20.15 13.90 48.71
CA PRO A 518 -19.39 12.80 49.32
C PRO A 518 -19.48 11.48 48.52
N SER A 519 -20.37 11.38 47.55
CA SER A 519 -20.56 10.17 46.77
C SER A 519 -19.40 9.94 45.76
N PHE A 520 -18.65 11.00 45.41
CA PHE A 520 -17.55 10.89 44.42
C PHE A 520 -16.28 10.23 44.98
N ILE A 521 -16.07 10.32 46.33
CA ILE A 521 -14.85 9.76 46.97
C ILE A 521 -15.13 8.34 47.51
N LYS A 522 -16.38 7.96 47.67
CA LYS A 522 -16.81 6.63 48.16
C LYS A 522 -16.97 5.59 47.05
N ILE A 523 -16.53 5.92 45.86
CA ILE A 523 -16.38 4.91 44.80
C ILE A 523 -15.15 4.12 45.20
N HIS A 524 -15.39 2.94 45.76
CA HIS A 524 -14.40 1.87 45.89
C HIS A 524 -13.95 1.53 44.45
N TYR A 525 -12.98 2.29 43.94
CA TYR A 525 -12.51 2.18 42.55
C TYR A 525 -12.01 0.76 42.29
N ASP A 526 -11.37 0.15 43.29
CA ASP A 526 -10.91 -1.24 43.20
C ASP A 526 -12.08 -2.25 43.25
N GLU A 527 -13.10 -2.03 44.09
CA GLU A 527 -14.28 -2.90 44.09
C GLU A 527 -15.12 -2.76 42.84
N TYR A 528 -15.27 -1.56 42.31
CA TYR A 528 -15.98 -1.33 41.07
C TYR A 528 -15.21 -1.91 39.87
N TYR A 529 -13.88 -1.73 39.82
CA TYR A 529 -13.03 -2.27 38.74
C TYR A 529 -12.90 -3.80 38.84
N THR A 530 -12.80 -4.35 40.04
CA THR A 530 -12.81 -5.79 40.28
C THR A 530 -14.18 -6.39 39.93
N LYS A 531 -15.27 -5.74 40.34
CA LYS A 531 -16.64 -6.13 39.99
C LYS A 531 -16.93 -5.97 38.49
N LEU A 532 -16.45 -4.91 37.83
CA LEU A 532 -16.58 -4.74 36.39
C LEU A 532 -15.77 -5.79 35.64
N SER A 533 -14.55 -6.07 36.04
CA SER A 533 -13.71 -7.12 35.45
C SER A 533 -14.33 -8.50 35.63
N GLU A 534 -14.88 -8.84 36.78
CA GLU A 534 -15.57 -10.10 37.03
C GLU A 534 -16.92 -10.19 36.31
N LYS A 535 -17.67 -9.09 36.25
CA LYS A 535 -18.92 -9.01 35.47
C LYS A 535 -18.66 -9.19 33.99
N MET A 536 -17.62 -8.57 33.45
CA MET A 536 -17.23 -8.75 32.06
C MET A 536 -16.75 -10.17 31.75
N LYS A 537 -15.96 -10.77 32.65
CA LYS A 537 -15.56 -12.19 32.52
C LYS A 537 -16.74 -13.15 32.57
N ARG A 538 -17.72 -12.89 33.40
CA ARG A 538 -18.96 -13.66 33.47
C ARG A 538 -19.75 -13.55 32.18
N ILE A 539 -19.87 -12.32 31.63
CA ILE A 539 -20.54 -12.06 30.35
C ILE A 539 -19.87 -12.81 29.21
N ASP A 540 -18.54 -12.82 29.17
CA ASP A 540 -17.78 -13.52 28.13
C ASP A 540 -17.95 -15.05 28.23
N ASP A 541 -17.89 -15.61 29.43
CA ASP A 541 -18.10 -17.05 29.67
C ASP A 541 -19.53 -17.48 29.27
N TYR A 542 -20.53 -16.63 29.57
CA TYR A 542 -21.91 -16.89 29.19
C TYR A 542 -22.14 -16.76 27.67
N ALA A 543 -21.63 -15.72 27.04
CA ALA A 543 -21.74 -15.54 25.59
C ALA A 543 -21.07 -16.70 24.82
N TRP A 544 -19.99 -17.26 25.38
CA TRP A 544 -19.37 -18.47 24.85
C TRP A 544 -20.28 -19.69 24.98
N LEU A 545 -20.94 -19.88 26.11
CA LEU A 545 -21.88 -20.96 26.34
C LEU A 545 -23.07 -20.87 25.37
N GLU A 546 -23.65 -19.69 25.18
CA GLU A 546 -24.75 -19.47 24.23
C GLU A 546 -24.34 -19.79 22.76
N VAL A 547 -23.10 -19.50 22.40
CA VAL A 547 -22.56 -19.89 21.09
C VAL A 547 -22.43 -21.40 20.96
N MET A 548 -22.00 -22.10 22.02
CA MET A 548 -21.91 -23.56 22.03
C MET A 548 -23.28 -24.22 21.98
N GLU A 549 -24.24 -23.68 22.72
CA GLU A 549 -25.65 -24.19 22.74
C GLU A 549 -26.33 -24.01 21.37
N GLY A 550 -26.03 -22.98 20.65
CA GLY A 550 -26.55 -22.69 19.30
C GLY A 550 -25.86 -23.45 18.17
N ASP A 551 -24.77 -24.17 18.43
CA ASP A 551 -24.04 -24.93 17.42
C ASP A 551 -24.34 -26.43 17.52
N GLU A 552 -25.21 -26.94 16.63
CA GLU A 552 -25.62 -28.38 16.56
C GLU A 552 -24.44 -29.36 16.41
N ARG A 553 -23.23 -28.86 16.16
CA ARG A 553 -22.03 -29.70 15.97
C ARG A 553 -21.24 -29.87 17.27
N VAL A 554 -21.55 -29.11 18.31
CA VAL A 554 -20.93 -29.27 19.61
C VAL A 554 -21.67 -30.38 20.36
N PRO A 555 -20.96 -31.40 20.84
CA PRO A 555 -21.60 -32.48 21.62
C PRO A 555 -22.33 -31.91 22.84
N ARG A 556 -23.55 -32.34 23.08
CA ARG A 556 -24.34 -31.88 24.24
C ARG A 556 -23.63 -32.10 25.59
N THR A 557 -22.81 -33.15 25.65
CA THR A 557 -21.95 -33.42 26.82
C THR A 557 -20.93 -32.30 27.07
N GLU A 558 -20.30 -31.78 26.00
CA GLU A 558 -19.32 -30.69 26.10
C GLU A 558 -19.98 -29.36 26.48
N VAL A 559 -21.21 -29.14 25.99
CA VAL A 559 -22.01 -27.97 26.38
C VAL A 559 -22.33 -28.04 27.87
N GLU A 560 -22.81 -29.21 28.34
CA GLU A 560 -23.18 -29.40 29.75
C GLU A 560 -21.95 -29.31 30.69
N GLU A 561 -20.82 -29.89 30.30
CA GLU A 561 -19.55 -29.74 31.05
C GLU A 561 -19.10 -28.29 31.15
N THR A 562 -19.25 -27.53 30.08
CA THR A 562 -18.92 -26.10 30.05
C THR A 562 -19.90 -25.31 30.94
N ARG A 563 -21.20 -25.63 30.90
CA ARG A 563 -22.22 -25.04 31.77
C ARG A 563 -21.90 -25.28 33.25
N GLN A 564 -21.58 -26.51 33.61
CA GLN A 564 -21.23 -26.87 35.00
C GLN A 564 -19.95 -26.16 35.46
N ARG A 565 -18.96 -26.05 34.61
CA ARG A 565 -17.73 -25.31 34.89
C ARG A 565 -17.97 -23.81 35.10
N ILE A 566 -18.87 -23.19 34.34
CA ILE A 566 -19.27 -21.79 34.50
C ILE A 566 -20.01 -21.59 35.81
N ILE A 567 -20.97 -22.47 36.14
CA ILE A 567 -21.69 -22.44 37.43
C ILE A 567 -20.72 -22.61 38.58
N GLN A 568 -19.81 -23.57 38.53
CA GLN A 568 -18.81 -23.78 39.57
C GLN A 568 -17.88 -22.58 39.75
N LYS A 569 -17.50 -21.92 38.64
CA LYS A 569 -16.60 -20.76 38.67
C LYS A 569 -17.27 -19.51 39.23
N TRP A 570 -18.53 -19.27 38.90
CA TRP A 570 -19.20 -18.02 39.22
C TRP A 570 -20.31 -18.15 40.27
N GLY A 571 -20.74 -19.36 40.59
CA GLY A 571 -21.82 -19.60 41.56
C GLY A 571 -23.20 -19.11 41.12
N ILE A 572 -23.41 -18.86 39.82
CA ILE A 572 -24.59 -18.24 39.25
C ILE A 572 -25.12 -19.14 38.11
N ASP A 573 -26.44 -19.33 38.08
CA ASP A 573 -27.09 -20.05 36.98
C ASP A 573 -27.06 -19.26 35.68
N PRO A 574 -26.84 -19.87 34.51
CA PRO A 574 -26.82 -19.20 33.22
C PRO A 574 -28.07 -18.37 32.90
N SER A 575 -29.23 -18.74 33.40
CA SER A 575 -30.47 -17.97 33.22
C SER A 575 -30.46 -16.63 34.00
N GLU A 576 -29.76 -16.57 35.15
CA GLU A 576 -29.55 -15.33 35.90
C GLU A 576 -28.48 -14.45 35.24
N MET A 577 -27.46 -15.06 34.68
CA MET A 577 -26.45 -14.35 33.90
C MET A 577 -27.04 -13.69 32.65
N LYS A 578 -28.03 -14.32 32.01
CA LYS A 578 -28.76 -13.72 30.90
C LYS A 578 -29.49 -12.45 31.30
N LYS A 579 -30.13 -12.44 32.45
CA LYS A 579 -30.78 -11.24 33.03
C LYS A 579 -29.76 -10.14 33.33
N GLU A 580 -28.56 -10.50 33.79
CA GLU A 580 -27.46 -9.52 33.99
C GLU A 580 -26.99 -8.93 32.67
N LEU A 581 -26.91 -9.72 31.61
CA LEU A 581 -26.52 -9.26 30.28
C LEU A 581 -27.57 -8.33 29.67
N ASP A 582 -28.84 -8.71 29.77
CA ASP A 582 -29.95 -7.89 29.27
C ASP A 582 -30.01 -6.54 30.01
N SER A 583 -29.86 -6.57 31.36
CA SER A 583 -29.80 -5.35 32.19
C SER A 583 -28.59 -4.47 31.86
N TYR A 584 -27.42 -5.06 31.58
CA TYR A 584 -26.24 -4.30 31.17
C TYR A 584 -26.42 -3.66 29.81
N GLN A 585 -27.08 -4.35 28.89
CA GLN A 585 -27.37 -3.84 27.55
C GLN A 585 -28.35 -2.66 27.61
N GLU A 586 -29.38 -2.77 28.46
CA GLU A 586 -30.33 -1.69 28.70
C GLU A 586 -29.69 -0.46 29.36
N GLU A 587 -28.82 -0.67 30.37
CA GLU A 587 -28.06 0.43 31.00
C GLU A 587 -27.08 1.10 30.01
N HIS A 588 -26.44 0.34 29.20
CA HIS A 588 -25.52 0.85 28.18
C HIS A 588 -26.26 1.67 27.12
N ASP A 589 -27.40 1.18 26.65
CA ASP A 589 -28.25 1.89 25.68
C ASP A 589 -28.84 3.17 26.29
N GLN A 590 -29.18 3.16 27.59
CA GLN A 590 -29.66 4.36 28.26
C GLN A 590 -28.54 5.39 28.43
N ARG A 591 -27.30 4.99 28.77
CA ARG A 591 -26.16 5.90 28.85
C ARG A 591 -25.82 6.53 27.51
N ILE A 592 -25.95 5.78 26.41
CA ILE A 592 -25.79 6.31 25.05
C ILE A 592 -26.86 7.37 24.77
N LYS A 593 -28.12 7.12 25.12
CA LYS A 593 -29.23 8.08 24.96
C LYS A 593 -29.01 9.33 25.79
N ASP A 594 -28.55 9.17 27.03
CA ASP A 594 -28.28 10.29 27.94
C ASP A 594 -27.10 11.15 27.44
N PHE A 595 -26.04 10.50 26.94
CA PHE A 595 -24.90 11.20 26.32
C PHE A 595 -25.30 11.95 25.04
N GLN A 596 -26.13 11.34 24.20
CA GLN A 596 -26.67 11.99 22.99
C GLN A 596 -27.58 13.16 23.33
N SER A 597 -28.40 13.05 24.38
CA SER A 597 -29.28 14.13 24.85
C SER A 597 -28.50 15.28 25.49
N ALA A 598 -27.38 15.01 26.13
CA ALA A 598 -26.48 16.02 26.69
C ALA A 598 -25.73 16.80 25.59
N GLN A 599 -25.32 16.13 24.51
CA GLN A 599 -24.71 16.80 23.34
C GLN A 599 -25.69 17.66 22.55
N THR A 600 -26.98 17.33 22.58
CA THR A 600 -28.01 18.13 21.88
C THR A 600 -28.42 19.38 22.68
N ARG A 601 -28.06 19.46 23.96
CA ARG A 601 -28.34 20.60 24.87
C ARG A 601 -27.16 21.56 25.05
N ALA A 602 -25.97 21.20 24.55
CA ALA A 602 -24.76 22.02 24.55
C ALA A 602 -24.52 22.60 23.13
#